data_8a625365b4e66781a28e2897fc97c6ea
#
_entry.id   8a625365b4e66781a28e2897fc97c6ea
#
_cell.length_a   1.000
_cell.length_b   1.000
_cell.length_c   1.000
_cell.angle_alpha   90.00
_cell.angle_beta   90.00
_cell.angle_gamma   90.00
#
_symmetry.space_group_name_H-M   'P 1'
#
loop_
_entity.id
_entity.type
_entity.pdbx_description
1 polymer ?
#
loop_
_entity_poly.entity_id
_entity_poly.type
_entity_poly.pdbx_seq_one_letter_code
_entity_poly.pdbx_strand_id
1 'polypeptide(L)'
;MPKEVTDVICPFCGTLCDDLIVTVSDDNKTILGVKNACAIGAEKFNHQRQPGRVKRPRMRQADGSYKEITYDEAIDWTANMLVKSRKTLMYGWASTTCQAMSIGHEIA
;
A
#
# COMPACT_ATOMS: atom_id res chain seq x y z
N MET A 1 12.45 -13.57 -18.86
CA MET A 1 11.09 -13.78 -19.43
C MET A 1 10.05 -13.51 -18.35
N PRO A 2 8.90 -12.92 -18.66
CA PRO A 2 7.84 -12.71 -17.68
C PRO A 2 7.51 -14.00 -16.93
N LYS A 3 7.24 -13.87 -15.64
CA LYS A 3 6.96 -14.99 -14.75
C LYS A 3 5.48 -14.97 -14.34
N GLU A 4 4.83 -16.12 -14.38
CA GLU A 4 3.50 -16.29 -13.79
C GLU A 4 3.63 -16.77 -12.34
N VAL A 5 2.86 -16.11 -11.45
CA VAL A 5 2.70 -16.50 -10.05
C VAL A 5 1.25 -16.91 -9.87
N THR A 6 1.02 -18.17 -9.50
CA THR A 6 -0.32 -18.74 -9.24
C THR A 6 -0.74 -18.58 -7.78
N ASP A 7 -1.99 -18.86 -7.50
CA ASP A 7 -2.57 -18.89 -6.16
C ASP A 7 -2.37 -17.58 -5.39
N VAL A 8 -2.46 -16.46 -6.13
CA VAL A 8 -2.33 -15.13 -5.52
C VAL A 8 -3.67 -14.70 -4.93
N ILE A 9 -3.64 -14.31 -3.65
CA ILE A 9 -4.81 -13.82 -2.94
C ILE A 9 -5.08 -12.36 -3.36
N CYS A 10 -6.34 -12.07 -3.69
CA CYS A 10 -6.80 -10.71 -3.97
C CYS A 10 -7.05 -9.94 -2.68
N PRO A 11 -6.33 -8.83 -2.40
CA PRO A 11 -6.46 -8.11 -1.13
C PRO A 11 -7.51 -7.00 -1.13
N PHE A 12 -8.36 -6.89 -2.17
CA PHE A 12 -9.13 -5.66 -2.38
C PHE A 12 -10.55 -5.68 -1.82
N CYS A 13 -11.14 -6.84 -1.59
CA CYS A 13 -12.47 -6.93 -0.98
C CYS A 13 -12.60 -8.18 -0.11
N GLY A 14 -13.70 -8.29 0.61
CA GLY A 14 -13.93 -9.38 1.55
C GLY A 14 -14.17 -10.76 0.93
N THR A 15 -14.23 -10.88 -0.40
CA THR A 15 -14.38 -12.18 -1.08
C THR A 15 -13.10 -13.00 -1.00
N LEU A 16 -11.92 -12.34 -0.91
CA LEU A 16 -10.60 -12.98 -0.76
C LEU A 16 -10.34 -14.08 -1.78
N CYS A 17 -10.62 -13.81 -3.08
CA CYS A 17 -10.30 -14.76 -4.14
C CYS A 17 -8.82 -15.15 -4.08
N ASP A 18 -8.50 -16.44 -4.16
CA ASP A 18 -7.17 -17.01 -3.96
C ASP A 18 -6.62 -17.77 -5.19
N ASP A 19 -7.36 -17.72 -6.28
CA ASP A 19 -7.07 -18.40 -7.54
C ASP A 19 -6.47 -17.49 -8.62
N LEU A 20 -6.00 -16.30 -8.26
CA LEU A 20 -5.46 -15.38 -9.23
C LEU A 20 -4.10 -15.81 -9.77
N ILE A 21 -3.89 -15.57 -11.06
CA ILE A 21 -2.59 -15.75 -11.72
C ILE A 21 -2.07 -14.37 -12.08
N VAL A 22 -0.95 -13.97 -11.49
CA VAL A 22 -0.32 -12.67 -11.73
C VAL A 22 0.93 -12.84 -12.57
N THR A 23 0.97 -12.14 -13.71
CA THR A 23 2.16 -12.08 -14.57
C THR A 23 3.02 -10.91 -14.13
N VAL A 24 4.28 -11.17 -13.79
CA VAL A 24 5.25 -10.16 -13.36
C VAL A 24 6.41 -10.06 -14.35
N SER A 25 7.03 -8.87 -14.40
CA SER A 25 8.22 -8.62 -15.20
C SER A 25 9.42 -9.43 -14.71
N ASP A 26 10.43 -9.59 -15.56
CA ASP A 26 11.67 -10.33 -15.27
C ASP A 26 12.39 -9.84 -14.00
N ASP A 27 12.34 -8.54 -13.77
CA ASP A 27 12.93 -7.90 -12.58
C ASP A 27 12.02 -7.94 -11.34
N ASN A 28 10.87 -8.61 -11.42
CA ASN A 28 9.84 -8.71 -10.38
C ASN A 28 9.30 -7.37 -9.84
N LYS A 29 9.45 -6.28 -10.60
CA LYS A 29 9.04 -4.94 -10.15
C LYS A 29 7.71 -4.47 -10.71
N THR A 30 7.21 -5.11 -11.76
CA THR A 30 6.01 -4.66 -12.45
C THR A 30 5.03 -5.80 -12.67
N ILE A 31 3.78 -5.59 -12.32
CA ILE A 31 2.68 -6.48 -12.69
C ILE A 31 2.31 -6.19 -14.14
N LEU A 32 2.42 -7.20 -15.00
CA LEU A 32 2.11 -7.10 -16.43
C LEU A 32 0.67 -7.48 -16.74
N GLY A 33 0.06 -8.32 -15.91
CA GLY A 33 -1.34 -8.72 -16.06
C GLY A 33 -1.82 -9.57 -14.90
N VAL A 34 -3.12 -9.79 -14.85
CA VAL A 34 -3.77 -10.67 -13.88
C VAL A 34 -4.88 -11.46 -14.58
N LYS A 35 -4.97 -12.76 -14.31
CA LYS A 35 -6.06 -13.66 -14.73
C LYS A 35 -6.90 -14.04 -13.53
N ASN A 36 -8.13 -14.48 -13.76
CA ASN A 36 -9.13 -14.89 -12.75
C ASN A 36 -9.59 -13.76 -11.80
N ALA A 37 -9.18 -12.52 -12.04
CA ALA A 37 -9.64 -11.38 -11.28
C ALA A 37 -10.95 -10.83 -11.85
N CYS A 38 -11.86 -10.39 -10.97
CA CYS A 38 -13.01 -9.59 -11.39
C CYS A 38 -12.56 -8.22 -11.96
N ALA A 39 -13.44 -7.50 -12.61
CA ALA A 39 -13.11 -6.19 -13.21
C ALA A 39 -12.47 -5.21 -12.21
N ILE A 40 -12.98 -5.16 -10.97
CA ILE A 40 -12.45 -4.28 -9.93
C ILE A 40 -11.04 -4.73 -9.50
N GLY A 41 -10.83 -6.01 -9.29
CA GLY A 41 -9.52 -6.57 -8.94
C GLY A 41 -8.49 -6.31 -10.04
N ALA A 42 -8.83 -6.62 -11.30
CA ALA A 42 -7.97 -6.41 -12.44
C ALA A 42 -7.54 -4.94 -12.57
N GLU A 43 -8.48 -4.00 -12.44
CA GLU A 43 -8.18 -2.57 -12.51
C GLU A 43 -7.23 -2.13 -11.38
N LYS A 44 -7.44 -2.61 -10.16
CA LYS A 44 -6.56 -2.30 -9.02
C LYS A 44 -5.15 -2.86 -9.18
N PHE A 45 -4.99 -4.08 -9.72
CA PHE A 45 -3.67 -4.61 -10.06
C PHE A 45 -2.99 -3.76 -11.16
N ASN A 46 -3.75 -3.30 -12.16
CA ASN A 46 -3.23 -2.42 -13.21
C ASN A 46 -2.85 -1.03 -12.68
N HIS A 47 -3.52 -0.51 -11.67
CA HIS A 47 -3.22 0.78 -11.03
C HIS A 47 -1.81 0.82 -10.40
N GLN A 48 -1.20 -0.30 -10.11
CA GLN A 48 0.18 -0.35 -9.61
C GLN A 48 1.17 0.37 -10.55
N ARG A 49 0.86 0.48 -11.83
CA ARG A 49 1.70 1.11 -12.87
C ARG A 49 1.39 2.59 -13.12
N GLN A 50 0.37 3.15 -12.47
CA GLN A 50 -0.05 4.53 -12.74
C GLN A 50 1.05 5.54 -12.39
N PRO A 51 1.31 6.56 -13.23
CA PRO A 51 2.36 7.55 -13.02
C PRO A 51 2.20 8.34 -11.71
N GLY A 52 0.96 8.54 -11.27
CA GLY A 52 0.64 9.28 -10.04
C GLY A 52 0.86 8.50 -8.73
N ARG A 53 1.27 7.22 -8.80
CA ARG A 53 1.47 6.42 -7.60
C ARG A 53 2.63 6.93 -6.76
N VAL A 54 2.37 7.25 -5.50
CA VAL A 54 3.41 7.64 -4.53
C VAL A 54 4.28 6.43 -4.21
N LYS A 55 5.58 6.51 -4.52
CA LYS A 55 6.55 5.42 -4.32
C LYS A 55 7.50 5.65 -3.14
N ARG A 56 7.56 6.88 -2.64
CA ARG A 56 8.41 7.27 -1.51
C ARG A 56 7.63 8.17 -0.57
N PRO A 57 7.97 8.22 0.72
CA PRO A 57 7.38 9.18 1.64
C PRO A 57 7.59 10.62 1.14
N ARG A 58 6.58 11.46 1.35
CA ARG A 58 6.65 12.88 0.99
C ARG A 58 6.11 13.72 2.13
N MET A 59 6.81 14.80 2.44
CA MET A 59 6.39 15.78 3.43
C MET A 59 5.91 17.06 2.76
N ARG A 60 4.74 17.54 3.16
CA ARG A 60 4.22 18.82 2.68
C ARG A 60 5.02 19.96 3.31
N GLN A 61 5.48 20.89 2.49
CA GLN A 61 6.19 22.09 2.90
C GLN A 61 5.21 23.24 3.19
N ALA A 62 5.72 24.29 3.81
CA ALA A 62 4.92 25.48 4.17
C ALA A 62 4.33 26.21 2.93
N ASP A 63 5.01 26.13 1.80
CA ASP A 63 4.56 26.69 0.52
C ASP A 63 3.53 25.81 -0.21
N GLY A 64 3.15 24.66 0.39
CA GLY A 64 2.23 23.69 -0.19
C GLY A 64 2.85 22.68 -1.13
N SER A 65 4.12 22.79 -1.46
CA SER A 65 4.87 21.80 -2.25
C SER A 65 5.13 20.52 -1.47
N TYR A 66 5.59 19.46 -2.14
CA TYR A 66 5.96 18.20 -1.51
C TYR A 66 7.44 17.90 -1.75
N LYS A 67 8.15 17.62 -0.67
CA LYS A 67 9.54 17.14 -0.68
C LYS A 67 9.56 15.64 -0.40
N GLU A 68 10.30 14.87 -1.20
CA GLU A 68 10.59 13.47 -0.87
C GLU A 68 11.54 13.40 0.34
N ILE A 69 11.25 12.46 1.24
CA ILE A 69 12.03 12.20 2.45
C ILE A 69 12.31 10.70 2.56
N THR A 70 13.24 10.31 3.41
CA THR A 70 13.52 8.90 3.71
C THR A 70 12.41 8.29 4.55
N TYR A 71 12.36 6.95 4.63
CA TYR A 71 11.43 6.26 5.52
C TYR A 71 11.72 6.57 6.99
N ASP A 72 12.98 6.63 7.38
CA ASP A 72 13.37 6.94 8.77
C ASP A 72 12.93 8.35 9.17
N GLU A 73 13.18 9.34 8.32
CA GLU A 73 12.67 10.70 8.52
C GLU A 73 11.14 10.75 8.64
N ALA A 74 10.41 9.97 7.84
CA ALA A 74 8.96 9.91 7.88
C ALA A 74 8.46 9.27 9.19
N ILE A 75 9.12 8.20 9.65
CA ILE A 75 8.80 7.51 10.90
C ILE A 75 9.05 8.44 12.09
N ASP A 76 10.22 9.04 12.17
CA ASP A 76 10.60 9.97 13.25
C ASP A 76 9.65 11.16 13.32
N TRP A 77 9.32 11.74 12.17
CA TRP A 77 8.39 12.87 12.10
C TRP A 77 7.00 12.46 12.59
N THR A 78 6.50 11.29 12.15
CA THR A 78 5.19 10.77 12.54
C THR A 78 5.15 10.44 14.03
N ALA A 79 6.17 9.79 14.58
CA ALA A 79 6.28 9.48 16.00
C ALA A 79 6.26 10.75 16.86
N ASN A 80 7.02 11.77 16.46
CA ASN A 80 7.03 13.06 17.13
C ASN A 80 5.67 13.77 17.09
N MET A 81 4.95 13.65 15.99
CA MET A 81 3.59 14.20 15.87
C MET A 81 2.62 13.47 16.82
N LEU A 82 2.67 12.15 16.87
CA LEU A 82 1.81 11.34 17.75
C LEU A 82 2.05 11.68 19.22
N VAL A 83 3.32 11.72 19.64
CA VAL A 83 3.70 12.06 21.04
C VAL A 83 3.27 13.48 21.45
N LYS A 84 3.34 14.43 20.53
CA LYS A 84 2.92 15.83 20.79
C LYS A 84 1.42 16.04 20.68
N SER A 85 0.69 15.11 20.11
CA SER A 85 -0.76 15.23 19.93
C SER A 85 -1.50 15.08 21.25
N ARG A 86 -2.45 15.96 21.50
CA ARG A 86 -3.35 15.83 22.66
C ARG A 86 -4.46 14.80 22.44
N LYS A 87 -4.81 14.57 21.20
CA LYS A 87 -5.89 13.66 20.81
C LYS A 87 -5.62 13.14 19.42
N THR A 88 -5.25 11.89 19.32
CA THR A 88 -5.00 11.20 18.04
C THR A 88 -6.23 10.39 17.65
N LEU A 89 -6.67 10.52 16.41
CA LEU A 89 -7.68 9.66 15.80
C LEU A 89 -7.00 8.72 14.83
N MET A 90 -7.07 7.42 15.10
CA MET A 90 -6.71 6.38 14.15
C MET A 90 -7.98 5.86 13.49
N TYR A 91 -8.05 5.97 12.16
CA TYR A 91 -9.24 5.63 11.39
C TYR A 91 -8.86 4.85 10.12
N GLY A 92 -9.79 4.03 9.65
CA GLY A 92 -9.65 3.31 8.40
C GLY A 92 -9.41 1.83 8.59
N TRP A 93 -8.27 1.38 8.94
CA TRP A 93 -7.81 0.01 9.22
C TRP A 93 -8.44 -1.13 8.41
N ALA A 94 -9.37 -0.84 7.51
CA ALA A 94 -9.94 -1.79 6.58
C ALA A 94 -8.91 -2.20 5.53
N SER A 95 -8.93 -3.45 5.10
CA SER A 95 -8.03 -3.98 4.07
C SER A 95 -6.53 -3.86 4.43
N THR A 96 -6.20 -4.05 5.68
CA THR A 96 -4.82 -4.18 6.17
C THR A 96 -4.63 -5.51 6.91
N THR A 97 -3.38 -5.85 7.24
CA THR A 97 -3.07 -7.10 7.94
C THR A 97 -3.43 -7.03 9.42
N CYS A 98 -3.75 -8.17 10.03
CA CYS A 98 -4.01 -8.26 11.47
C CYS A 98 -2.80 -7.77 12.29
N GLN A 99 -1.58 -8.02 11.83
CA GLN A 99 -0.35 -7.54 12.47
C GLN A 99 -0.29 -6.01 12.49
N ALA A 100 -0.62 -5.35 11.38
CA ALA A 100 -0.64 -3.88 11.33
C ALA A 100 -1.72 -3.30 12.24
N MET A 101 -2.90 -3.94 12.31
CA MET A 101 -3.97 -3.54 13.24
C MET A 101 -3.56 -3.69 14.70
N SER A 102 -2.88 -4.78 15.06
CA SER A 102 -2.37 -5.01 16.42
C SER A 102 -1.39 -3.90 16.84
N ILE A 103 -0.41 -3.59 15.99
CA ILE A 103 0.53 -2.50 16.25
C ILE A 103 -0.20 -1.15 16.36
N GLY A 104 -1.17 -0.89 15.49
CA GLY A 104 -1.98 0.33 15.57
C GLY A 104 -2.76 0.44 16.88
N HIS A 105 -3.28 -0.68 17.39
CA HIS A 105 -3.95 -0.71 18.69
C HIS A 105 -2.97 -0.44 19.85
N GLU A 106 -1.75 -0.93 19.78
CA GLU A 106 -0.72 -0.68 20.79
C GLU A 106 -0.27 0.80 20.82
N ILE A 107 -0.30 1.49 19.67
CA ILE A 107 0.06 2.91 19.57
C ILE A 107 -1.07 3.81 20.09
N ALA A 108 -2.34 3.37 20.02
CA ALA A 108 -3.51 4.17 20.40
C ALA A 108 -3.73 4.21 21.92
#